data_c6e118b413f8953d842ace1c7578d846
#
_entry.id   c6e118b413f8953d842ace1c7578d846
#
_cell.length_a   1.000
_cell.length_b   1.000
_cell.length_c   1.000
_cell.angle_alpha   90.00
_cell.angle_beta   90.00
_cell.angle_gamma   90.00
#
_symmetry.space_group_name_H-M   'P 1'
#
loop_
_entity.id
_entity.type
_entity.pdbx_description
1 polymer ?
#
loop_
_entity_poly.entity_id
_entity_poly.type
_entity_poly.pdbx_seq_one_letter_code
_entity_poly.pdbx_strand_id
1 'polypeptide(L)' 'PAAAALPAGTPQQQYDYAFGLLRQANYADAEQAFAAFLAQNPENALAGNAKYWLGETYYVRGNYQQAAVTFAEGF' A
#
# COMPACT_ATOMS: atom_id res chain seq x y z
N PRO A 1 -15.06 -2.01 7.72
CA PRO A 1 -15.04 -1.57 6.54
C PRO A 1 -14.07 -0.55 6.11
N ALA A 2 -14.28 0.65 6.25
CA ALA A 2 -13.38 1.60 5.68
C ALA A 2 -12.24 1.96 6.62
N ALA A 3 -11.89 1.02 7.51
CA ALA A 3 -10.90 1.32 8.54
C ALA A 3 -9.62 1.88 7.95
N ALA A 4 -9.22 1.36 6.80
CA ALA A 4 -8.00 1.79 6.18
C ALA A 4 -8.26 2.76 5.02
N ALA A 5 -9.44 3.36 5.00
CA ALA A 5 -9.73 4.35 3.99
C ALA A 5 -8.73 5.48 4.09
N LEU A 6 -8.32 5.98 2.92
CA LEU A 6 -7.35 7.06 2.89
C LEU A 6 -7.97 8.36 3.39
N PRO A 7 -7.21 9.19 4.06
CA PRO A 7 -7.68 10.52 4.41
C PRO A 7 -7.81 11.36 3.16
N ALA A 8 -8.59 12.43 3.24
CA ALA A 8 -8.61 13.42 2.19
C ALA A 8 -7.24 14.08 2.13
N GLY A 9 -6.85 14.52 0.93
CA GLY A 9 -5.57 15.20 0.79
C GLY A 9 -4.90 14.86 -0.52
N THR A 10 -3.65 15.27 -0.62
CA THR A 10 -2.87 15.03 -1.83
C THR A 10 -2.43 13.56 -1.88
N PRO A 11 -2.05 13.06 -3.08
CA PRO A 11 -1.48 11.72 -3.14
C PRO A 11 -0.28 11.53 -2.21
N GLN A 12 0.56 12.55 -2.06
CA GLN A 12 1.69 12.46 -1.15
C GLN A 12 1.23 12.25 0.30
N GLN A 13 0.21 12.98 0.72
CA GLN A 13 -0.33 12.84 2.07
C GLN A 13 -0.94 11.47 2.28
N GLN A 14 -1.63 10.96 1.27
CA GLN A 14 -2.25 9.64 1.33
C GLN A 14 -1.18 8.54 1.40
N TYR A 15 -0.13 8.69 0.61
CA TYR A 15 0.98 7.76 0.64
C TYR A 15 1.65 7.77 2.02
N ASP A 16 1.88 8.96 2.56
CA ASP A 16 2.51 9.09 3.87
C ASP A 16 1.68 8.45 4.97
N TYR A 17 0.36 8.56 4.87
CA TYR A 17 -0.53 7.91 5.81
C TYR A 17 -0.37 6.38 5.77
N ALA A 18 -0.40 5.83 4.55
CA ALA A 18 -0.24 4.37 4.38
C ALA A 18 1.13 3.92 4.90
N PHE A 19 2.17 4.67 4.59
CA PHE A 19 3.51 4.35 5.04
C PHE A 19 3.63 4.42 6.56
N GLY A 20 2.93 5.37 7.17
CA GLY A 20 2.89 5.47 8.63
C GLY A 20 2.31 4.23 9.29
N LEU A 21 1.26 3.66 8.67
CA LEU A 21 0.69 2.41 9.17
C LEU A 21 1.71 1.28 9.09
N LEU A 22 2.45 1.24 7.98
CA LEU A 22 3.48 0.23 7.80
C LEU A 22 4.55 0.34 8.88
N ARG A 23 5.00 1.56 9.17
CA ARG A 23 6.02 1.81 10.18
C ARG A 23 5.56 1.43 11.57
N GLN A 24 4.27 1.48 11.82
CA GLN A 24 3.69 1.06 13.09
C GLN A 24 3.46 -0.45 13.15
N ALA A 25 3.87 -1.17 12.11
CA ALA A 25 3.65 -2.60 11.98
C ALA A 25 2.14 -2.93 11.91
N ASN A 26 1.33 -1.98 11.51
CA ASN A 26 -0.10 -2.16 11.35
C ASN A 26 -0.35 -2.65 9.93
N TYR A 27 0.06 -3.90 9.67
CA TYR A 27 0.19 -4.40 8.30
C TYR A 27 -1.14 -4.58 7.60
N ALA A 28 -2.16 -5.02 8.31
CA ALA A 28 -3.48 -5.21 7.68
C ALA A 28 -4.04 -3.90 7.17
N ASP A 29 -3.93 -2.85 7.98
CA ASP A 29 -4.41 -1.53 7.58
C ASP A 29 -3.52 -0.92 6.52
N ALA A 30 -2.20 -1.14 6.62
CA ALA A 30 -1.27 -0.65 5.61
C ALA A 30 -1.57 -1.26 4.24
N GLU A 31 -1.86 -2.56 4.21
CA GLU A 31 -2.23 -3.23 2.98
C GLU A 31 -3.43 -2.56 2.33
N GLN A 32 -4.47 -2.31 3.11
CA GLN A 32 -5.68 -1.69 2.58
C GLN A 32 -5.42 -0.25 2.12
N ALA A 33 -4.63 0.48 2.88
CA ALA A 33 -4.33 1.88 2.53
C ALA A 33 -3.51 1.97 1.25
N PHE A 34 -2.50 1.12 1.09
CA PHE A 34 -1.72 1.12 -0.15
C PHE A 34 -2.56 0.67 -1.33
N ALA A 35 -3.42 -0.33 -1.15
CA ALA A 35 -4.31 -0.78 -2.22
C ALA A 35 -5.26 0.34 -2.64
N ALA A 36 -5.81 1.07 -1.67
CA ALA A 36 -6.69 2.19 -1.97
C ALA A 36 -5.94 3.31 -2.68
N PHE A 37 -4.70 3.58 -2.24
CA PHE A 37 -3.87 4.59 -2.89
C PHE A 37 -3.67 4.25 -4.38
N LEU A 38 -3.34 2.98 -4.65
CA LEU A 38 -3.11 2.55 -6.03
C LEU A 38 -4.36 2.62 -6.87
N ALA A 39 -5.52 2.30 -6.28
CA ALA A 39 -6.79 2.38 -7.00
C ALA A 39 -7.14 3.82 -7.37
N GLN A 40 -6.81 4.76 -6.48
CA GLN A 40 -7.14 6.16 -6.70
C GLN A 40 -6.08 6.91 -7.51
N ASN A 41 -4.85 6.45 -7.47
CA ASN A 41 -3.72 7.17 -8.07
C ASN A 41 -2.83 6.25 -8.90
N PRO A 42 -3.40 5.55 -9.90
CA PRO A 42 -2.63 4.53 -10.63
C PRO A 42 -1.47 5.11 -11.45
N GLU A 43 -1.56 6.38 -11.83
CA GLU A 43 -0.54 7.02 -12.66
C GLU A 43 0.39 7.92 -11.87
N ASN A 44 0.25 7.94 -10.55
CA ASN A 44 1.07 8.82 -9.73
C ASN A 44 2.51 8.31 -9.68
N ALA A 45 3.45 9.25 -9.52
CA ALA A 45 4.87 8.90 -9.45
C ALA A 45 5.17 7.95 -8.29
N LEU A 46 4.34 7.98 -7.24
CA LEU A 46 4.53 7.12 -6.07
C LEU A 46 3.90 5.74 -6.23
N ALA A 47 3.20 5.48 -7.35
CA ALA A 47 2.50 4.21 -7.52
C ALA A 47 3.45 3.01 -7.46
N GLY A 48 4.64 3.14 -8.06
CA GLY A 48 5.63 2.07 -8.01
C GLY A 48 6.07 1.75 -6.59
N ASN A 49 6.36 2.80 -5.82
CA ASN A 49 6.75 2.63 -4.42
C ASN A 49 5.60 2.02 -3.61
N ALA A 50 4.37 2.45 -3.88
CA ALA A 50 3.22 1.92 -3.17
C ALA A 50 3.03 0.43 -3.46
N LYS A 51 3.26 0.01 -4.70
CA LYS A 51 3.18 -1.43 -5.03
C LYS A 51 4.25 -2.23 -4.30
N TYR A 52 5.46 -1.67 -4.23
CA TYR A 52 6.52 -2.34 -3.51
C TYR A 52 6.13 -2.57 -2.04
N TRP A 53 5.64 -1.52 -1.40
CA TRP A 53 5.28 -1.63 0.02
C TRP A 53 4.05 -2.51 0.22
N LEU A 54 3.11 -2.49 -0.73
CA LEU A 54 1.98 -3.41 -0.68
C LEU A 54 2.48 -4.85 -0.71
N GLY A 55 3.42 -5.15 -1.60
CA GLY A 55 4.02 -6.48 -1.66
C GLY A 55 4.69 -6.85 -0.34
N GLU A 56 5.35 -5.89 0.29
CA GLU A 56 5.99 -6.13 1.59
C GLU A 56 4.97 -6.47 2.66
N THR A 57 3.80 -5.82 2.65
CA THR A 57 2.78 -6.14 3.65
C THR A 57 2.28 -7.57 3.49
N TYR A 58 2.13 -8.02 2.24
CA TYR A 58 1.76 -9.41 2.00
C TYR A 58 2.86 -10.36 2.49
N TYR A 59 4.10 -10.02 2.19
CA TYR A 59 5.23 -10.88 2.53
C TYR A 59 5.35 -11.06 4.04
N VAL A 60 5.32 -9.97 4.81
CA VAL A 60 5.49 -10.07 6.26
C VAL A 60 4.34 -10.81 6.93
N ARG A 61 3.20 -10.89 6.27
CA ARG A 61 2.05 -11.62 6.80
C ARG A 61 2.01 -13.06 6.34
N GLY A 62 3.04 -13.50 5.61
CA GLY A 62 3.14 -14.87 5.15
C GLY A 62 2.37 -15.15 3.86
N ASN A 63 1.84 -14.11 3.23
CA ASN A 63 1.08 -14.27 1.99
C ASN A 63 2.02 -14.14 0.81
N TYR A 64 2.89 -15.14 0.65
CA TYR A 64 4.01 -15.05 -0.27
C TYR A 64 3.60 -15.05 -1.73
N GLN A 65 2.56 -15.80 -2.07
CA GLN A 65 2.09 -15.84 -3.45
C GLN A 65 1.59 -14.48 -3.89
N GLN A 66 0.78 -13.85 -3.07
CA GLN A 66 0.26 -12.52 -3.38
C GLN A 66 1.39 -11.48 -3.42
N ALA A 67 2.36 -11.64 -2.54
CA ALA A 67 3.53 -10.75 -2.52
C ALA A 67 4.28 -10.85 -3.85
N ALA A 68 4.52 -12.07 -4.32
CA ALA A 68 5.25 -12.27 -5.57
C ALA A 68 4.53 -11.62 -6.75
N VAL A 69 3.21 -11.81 -6.83
CA VAL A 69 2.41 -11.19 -7.90
C VAL A 69 2.52 -9.68 -7.84
N THR A 70 2.39 -9.11 -6.65
CA THR A 70 2.41 -7.66 -6.46
C THR A 70 3.78 -7.09 -6.82
N PHE A 71 4.86 -7.73 -6.40
CA PHE A 71 6.20 -7.30 -6.75
C PHE A 71 6.41 -7.35 -8.26
N ALA A 72 5.94 -8.41 -8.91
CA ALA A 72 6.08 -8.55 -10.36
C ALA A 72 5.36 -7.43 -11.09
N GLU A 73 4.18 -7.03 -10.61
CA GLU A 73 3.41 -5.95 -11.22
C GLU A 73 4.09 -4.60 -11.07
N GLY A 74 4.95 -4.46 -10.06
CA GLY A 74 5.64 -3.21 -9.80
C GLY A 74 6.84 -2.96 -10.71
N PHE A 75 7.25 -3.96 -11.44
CA PHE A 75 8.33 -3.85 -12.41
C PHE A 75 7.78 -3.75 -13.83
#